data_aca33b33ab0880bf12815008c33cd705
#
_entry.id   aca33b33ab0880bf12815008c33cd705
#
_cell.length_a   1.000
_cell.length_b   1.000
_cell.length_c   1.000
_cell.angle_alpha   90.00
_cell.angle_beta   90.00
_cell.angle_gamma   90.00
#
_symmetry.space_group_name_H-M   'P 1'
#
loop_
_entity.id
_entity.type
_entity.pdbx_description
1 polymer ?
#
loop_
_entity_poly.entity_id
_entity_poly.type
_entity_poly.pdbx_seq_one_letter_code
_entity_poly.pdbx_strand_id
1 'polypeptide(L)' 'MRLKILFEDRKQLLKDITESVSALHMNITSIDMKAHEGIASCVIILEVRDIHQLERLKIRIQKIPNLIQIERI' A
#
# COMPACT_ATOMS: atom_id res chain seq x y z
N MET A 1 7.87 2.92 9.39
CA MET A 1 8.03 3.29 7.97
C MET A 1 6.72 3.80 7.41
N ARG A 2 6.80 4.81 6.59
CA ARG A 2 5.63 5.44 5.97
C ARG A 2 5.72 5.32 4.45
N LEU A 3 4.68 4.79 3.83
CA LEU A 3 4.58 4.64 2.38
C LEU A 3 3.37 5.42 1.87
N LYS A 4 3.55 6.12 0.76
CA LYS A 4 2.45 6.75 0.04
C LYS A 4 2.25 6.04 -1.27
N ILE A 5 1.01 5.62 -1.52
CA ILE A 5 0.67 4.82 -2.69
C ILE A 5 -0.48 5.49 -3.42
N LEU A 6 -0.32 5.71 -4.71
CA LEU A 6 -1.35 6.29 -5.56
C LEU A 6 -1.90 5.23 -6.50
N PHE A 7 -3.23 5.15 -6.57
CA PHE A 7 -3.96 4.26 -7.46
C PHE A 7 -5.02 5.01 -8.23
N GLU A 8 -5.43 4.46 -9.36
CA GLU A 8 -6.72 4.83 -9.92
C GLU A 8 -7.80 4.26 -9.00
N ASP A 9 -8.75 5.09 -8.58
CA ASP A 9 -9.75 4.69 -7.60
C ASP A 9 -10.65 3.59 -8.15
N ARG A 10 -10.89 2.55 -7.36
CA ARG A 10 -11.77 1.45 -7.69
C ARG A 10 -12.29 0.75 -6.43
N LYS A 11 -13.32 -0.06 -6.61
CA LYS A 11 -13.89 -0.84 -5.51
C LYS A 11 -12.87 -1.84 -4.97
N GLN A 12 -12.92 -2.07 -3.67
CA GLN A 12 -12.11 -3.08 -2.96
C GLN A 12 -10.62 -2.80 -2.96
N LEU A 13 -10.20 -1.58 -3.31
CA LEU A 13 -8.79 -1.22 -3.31
C LEU A 13 -8.17 -1.35 -1.92
N LEU A 14 -8.84 -0.86 -0.89
CA LEU A 14 -8.36 -0.96 0.49
C LEU A 14 -8.18 -2.41 0.91
N LYS A 15 -9.10 -3.28 0.53
CA LYS A 15 -9.01 -4.71 0.81
C LYS A 15 -7.78 -5.32 0.18
N ASP A 16 -7.52 -5.02 -1.10
CA ASP A 16 -6.36 -5.56 -1.81
C ASP A 16 -5.05 -5.11 -1.14
N ILE A 17 -4.97 -3.86 -0.72
CA ILE A 17 -3.79 -3.35 -0.04
C ILE A 17 -3.58 -4.05 1.30
N THR A 18 -4.63 -4.16 2.11
CA THR A 18 -4.52 -4.79 3.42
C THR A 18 -4.21 -6.28 3.32
N GLU A 19 -4.74 -6.98 2.34
CA GLU A 19 -4.41 -8.37 2.09
C GLU A 19 -2.94 -8.54 1.69
N SER A 20 -2.41 -7.64 0.89
CA SER A 20 -1.00 -7.69 0.49
C SER A 20 -0.07 -7.54 1.69
N VAL A 21 -0.39 -6.64 2.60
CA VAL A 21 0.40 -6.45 3.82
C VAL A 21 0.25 -7.65 4.76
N SER A 22 -0.97 -8.13 4.93
CA SER A 22 -1.26 -9.26 5.80
C SER A 22 -0.58 -10.54 5.34
N ALA A 23 -0.50 -10.77 4.03
CA ALA A 23 0.15 -11.95 3.46
C ALA A 23 1.63 -12.03 3.83
N LEU A 24 2.27 -10.91 4.12
CA LEU A 24 3.66 -10.85 4.53
C LEU A 24 3.83 -10.80 6.06
N HIS A 25 2.74 -10.94 6.80
CA HIS A 25 2.73 -10.87 8.26
C HIS A 25 3.33 -9.57 8.80
N MET A 26 3.13 -8.49 8.07
CA MET A 26 3.55 -7.17 8.49
C MET A 26 2.47 -6.52 9.33
N ASN A 27 2.88 -5.71 10.28
CA ASN A 27 1.96 -5.01 11.17
C ASN A 27 1.71 -3.59 10.66
N ILE A 28 0.44 -3.26 10.44
CA ILE A 28 0.04 -1.91 10.04
C ILE A 28 -0.26 -1.11 11.30
N THR A 29 0.46 0.00 11.49
CA THR A 29 0.19 0.92 12.59
C THR A 29 -0.94 1.88 12.24
N SER A 30 -0.98 2.33 10.99
CA SER A 30 -1.98 3.28 10.53
C SER A 30 -2.18 3.15 9.03
N ILE A 31 -3.41 3.35 8.58
CA ILE A 31 -3.72 3.42 7.15
C ILE A 31 -4.73 4.54 6.94
N ASP A 32 -4.46 5.41 5.99
CA ASP A 32 -5.34 6.50 5.62
C ASP A 32 -5.50 6.51 4.12
N MET A 33 -6.74 6.49 3.65
CA MET A 33 -7.05 6.48 2.22
C MET A 33 -8.01 7.60 1.89
N LYS A 34 -7.66 8.39 0.87
CA LYS A 34 -8.49 9.47 0.38
C LYS A 34 -8.63 9.33 -1.13
N ALA A 35 -9.82 9.55 -1.63
CA ALA A 35 -10.09 9.55 -3.06
C ALA A 35 -10.50 10.93 -3.51
N HIS A 36 -9.96 11.40 -4.62
CA HIS A 36 -10.28 12.70 -5.19
C HIS A 36 -10.07 12.65 -6.70
N GLU A 37 -11.11 13.00 -7.44
CA GLU A 37 -11.08 13.05 -8.90
C GLU A 37 -10.53 11.76 -9.56
N GLY A 38 -10.99 10.61 -9.08
CA GLY A 38 -10.61 9.34 -9.65
C GLY A 38 -9.26 8.80 -9.21
N ILE A 39 -8.57 9.50 -8.31
CA ILE A 39 -7.28 9.07 -7.77
C ILE A 39 -7.44 8.76 -6.29
N ALA A 40 -7.01 7.58 -5.90
CA ALA A 40 -6.96 7.18 -4.49
C ALA A 40 -5.53 7.33 -3.98
N SER A 41 -5.38 8.08 -2.89
CA SER A 41 -4.11 8.28 -2.20
C SER A 41 -4.15 7.51 -0.88
N CYS A 42 -3.22 6.59 -0.71
CA CYS A 42 -3.14 5.76 0.48
C CYS A 42 -1.82 6.00 1.19
N VAL A 43 -1.88 6.40 2.46
CA VAL A 43 -0.68 6.53 3.30
C VAL A 43 -0.74 5.44 4.36
N ILE A 44 0.28 4.57 4.35
CA ILE A 44 0.37 3.45 5.28
C ILE A 44 1.59 3.65 6.16
N ILE A 45 1.40 3.50 7.47
CA ILE A 45 2.50 3.43 8.43
C ILE A 45 2.56 1.99 8.91
N LEU A 46 3.73 1.37 8.77
CA LEU A 46 3.88 -0.03 9.13
C LEU A 46 5.27 -0.31 9.70
N GLU A 47 5.37 -1.44 10.41
CA GLU A 47 6.62 -1.91 10.96
C GLU A 47 7.31 -2.80 9.93
N VAL A 48 8.57 -2.47 9.64
CA VAL A 48 9.39 -3.21 8.69
C VAL A 48 10.62 -3.75 9.44
N ARG A 49 10.84 -5.06 9.36
CA ARG A 49 11.96 -5.72 10.04
C ARG A 49 13.27 -5.50 9.31
N ASP A 50 13.23 -5.59 7.99
CA ASP A 50 14.42 -5.46 7.16
C ASP A 50 14.03 -5.05 5.73
N ILE A 51 15.04 -4.77 4.93
CA ILE A 51 14.83 -4.30 3.57
C ILE A 51 14.19 -5.36 2.67
N HIS A 52 14.43 -6.64 2.94
CA HIS A 52 13.85 -7.72 2.14
C HIS A 52 12.34 -7.76 2.30
N GLN A 53 11.85 -7.53 3.52
CA GLN A 53 10.42 -7.46 3.77
C GLN A 53 9.78 -6.29 3.01
N LEU A 54 10.45 -5.14 3.01
CA LEU A 54 9.96 -3.97 2.27
C LEU A 54 9.93 -4.24 0.77
N GLU A 55 10.96 -4.87 0.22
CA GLU A 55 11.01 -5.19 -1.20
C GLU A 55 9.90 -6.16 -1.60
N ARG A 56 9.62 -7.16 -0.78
CA ARG A 56 8.52 -8.10 -1.01
C ARG A 56 7.18 -7.38 -1.02
N LEU A 57 6.99 -6.44 -0.10
CA LEU A 57 5.76 -5.66 -0.05
C LEU A 57 5.59 -4.83 -1.32
N LYS A 58 6.63 -4.16 -1.78
CA LYS A 58 6.58 -3.37 -3.01
C LYS A 58 6.19 -4.24 -4.21
N ILE A 59 6.77 -5.43 -4.32
CA ILE A 59 6.45 -6.36 -5.41
C ILE A 59 4.98 -6.75 -5.36
N ARG A 60 4.44 -7.07 -4.19
CA ARG A 60 3.03 -7.44 -4.06
C ARG A 60 2.09 -6.29 -4.40
N ILE A 61 2.42 -5.09 -3.95
CA ILE A 61 1.61 -3.91 -4.25
C ILE A 61 1.63 -3.59 -5.74
N GLN A 62 2.78 -3.77 -6.38
CA GLN A 62 2.92 -3.54 -7.83
C GLN A 62 2.07 -4.50 -8.66
N LYS A 63 1.67 -5.63 -8.11
CA LYS A 63 0.76 -6.57 -8.78
C LYS A 63 -0.71 -6.17 -8.69
N ILE A 64 -1.03 -5.21 -7.84
CA ILE A 64 -2.40 -4.71 -7.73
C ILE A 64 -2.72 -3.87 -8.97
N PRO A 65 -3.83 -4.14 -9.66
CA PRO A 65 -4.21 -3.35 -10.83
C PRO A 65 -4.42 -1.88 -10.49
N ASN A 66 -4.12 -1.01 -11.45
CA ASN A 66 -4.36 0.42 -11.37
C ASN A 66 -3.40 1.18 -10.46
N LEU A 67 -2.27 0.58 -10.10
CA LEU A 67 -1.23 1.28 -9.36
C LEU A 67 -0.61 2.37 -10.25
N ILE A 68 -0.51 3.58 -9.70
CA ILE A 68 0.12 4.71 -10.38
C ILE A 68 1.55 4.90 -9.85
N GLN A 69 1.70 4.95 -8.55
CA GLN A 69 2.98 5.27 -7.93
C GLN A 69 3.04 4.73 -6.51
N ILE A 70 4.24 4.32 -6.10
CA ILE A 70 4.54 3.97 -4.72
C ILE A 70 5.83 4.68 -4.32
N GLU A 71 5.81 5.36 -3.17
CA GLU A 71 6.98 6.05 -2.68
C GLU A 71 7.09 5.97 -1.16
N ARG A 72 8.32 6.02 -0.67
CA ARG A 72 8.61 6.10 0.76
C ARG A 72 8.69 7.57 1.15
N ILE A 73 7.96 7.94 2.20
CA ILE A 73 7.94 9.32 2.68
C ILE A 73 8.33 9.43 4.16
#